data_99341c22122614744a84d31d5fbc4a3b
#
_entry.id   99341c22122614744a84d31d5fbc4a3b
#
_cell.length_a   1.000
_cell.length_b   1.000
_cell.length_c   1.000
_cell.angle_alpha   90.00
_cell.angle_beta   90.00
_cell.angle_gamma   90.00
#
_symmetry.space_group_name_H-M   'P 1'
#
loop_
_entity.id
_entity.type
_entity.pdbx_description
1 polymer ?
#
loop_
_entity_poly.entity_id
_entity_poly.type
_entity_poly.pdbx_seq_one_letter_code
_entity_poly.pdbx_strand_id
1 'polypeptide(L)'
;MKFTKIFTGLLLAMMLFVTPAQAQRSQSADDPSGFVVLGEFIPDIIQEIRYYTTYNFVGEKIDGYEMPCALMTIEAAEALKKVSDDVMKMGYRLKIFDAYRPQMGVDHFMRWAANVNDTRMKKYFYPKIAKDRIIPEGYVAVKSGHSRGSTVDLTLFDMKTGKDVDMGGTFDYFGEKSHPDYKKITKTQYKNRMILRNVMIKHGFKPLAEEWWHFTLKDEPYPDTYFTFPVKLLQK
;
A
#
# COMPACT_ATOMS: atom_id res chain seq x y z
N MET A 1 -6.47 -75.93 17.36
CA MET A 1 -7.11 -74.61 17.39
C MET A 1 -6.13 -73.59 16.75
N LYS A 2 -6.44 -73.12 15.54
CA LYS A 2 -5.62 -72.12 14.81
C LYS A 2 -6.34 -70.76 14.97
N PHE A 3 -5.69 -69.79 15.61
CA PHE A 3 -6.21 -68.40 15.70
C PHE A 3 -5.74 -67.60 14.49
N THR A 4 -6.70 -67.22 13.66
CA THR A 4 -6.46 -66.31 12.50
C THR A 4 -6.57 -64.88 13.00
N LYS A 5 -5.47 -64.12 12.93
CA LYS A 5 -5.41 -62.69 13.22
C LYS A 5 -5.91 -61.91 11.99
N ILE A 6 -7.02 -61.19 12.12
CA ILE A 6 -7.51 -60.24 11.10
C ILE A 6 -6.80 -58.91 11.33
N PHE A 7 -5.98 -58.49 10.37
CA PHE A 7 -5.39 -57.17 10.36
C PHE A 7 -6.35 -56.21 9.61
N THR A 8 -7.00 -55.33 10.37
CA THR A 8 -7.81 -54.25 9.80
C THR A 8 -6.88 -53.06 9.48
N GLY A 9 -6.52 -52.91 8.23
CA GLY A 9 -5.76 -51.75 7.76
C GLY A 9 -6.69 -50.51 7.68
N LEU A 10 -6.40 -49.51 8.50
CA LEU A 10 -7.04 -48.20 8.45
C LEU A 10 -6.41 -47.37 7.33
N LEU A 11 -7.10 -47.21 6.19
CA LEU A 11 -6.67 -46.34 5.09
C LEU A 11 -6.99 -44.89 5.49
N LEU A 12 -5.98 -44.12 5.88
CA LEU A 12 -6.10 -42.68 6.15
C LEU A 12 -6.10 -41.96 4.79
N ALA A 13 -7.25 -41.58 4.30
CA ALA A 13 -7.39 -40.76 3.11
C ALA A 13 -6.93 -39.32 3.41
N MET A 14 -5.72 -38.98 2.97
CA MET A 14 -5.16 -37.64 3.03
C MET A 14 -5.87 -36.78 1.96
N MET A 15 -6.91 -36.01 2.34
CA MET A 15 -7.52 -35.01 1.48
C MET A 15 -6.51 -33.87 1.28
N LEU A 16 -5.85 -33.84 0.13
CA LEU A 16 -5.09 -32.69 -0.33
C LEU A 16 -6.10 -31.58 -0.68
N PHE A 17 -6.23 -30.59 0.19
CA PHE A 17 -6.89 -29.34 -0.13
C PHE A 17 -6.00 -28.59 -1.14
N VAL A 18 -6.25 -28.79 -2.43
CA VAL A 18 -5.69 -27.93 -3.48
C VAL A 18 -6.46 -26.61 -3.41
N THR A 19 -5.86 -25.61 -2.79
CA THR A 19 -6.34 -24.23 -2.96
C THR A 19 -6.18 -23.88 -4.42
N PRO A 20 -7.24 -23.40 -5.11
CA PRO A 20 -7.09 -22.98 -6.50
C PRO A 20 -6.06 -21.83 -6.51
N ALA A 21 -4.97 -22.02 -7.25
CA ALA A 21 -4.05 -20.95 -7.56
C ALA A 21 -4.87 -19.86 -8.27
N GLN A 22 -4.90 -18.66 -7.70
CA GLN A 22 -5.62 -17.53 -8.29
C GLN A 22 -4.92 -17.23 -9.62
N ALA A 23 -5.62 -17.46 -10.74
CA ALA A 23 -5.06 -17.28 -12.06
C ALA A 23 -4.66 -15.79 -12.22
N GLN A 24 -3.40 -15.53 -12.55
CA GLN A 24 -2.93 -14.22 -12.93
C GLN A 24 -3.76 -13.72 -14.11
N ARG A 25 -4.35 -12.54 -13.97
CA ARG A 25 -5.17 -11.94 -15.01
C ARG A 25 -4.31 -11.07 -15.91
N SER A 26 -4.55 -11.12 -17.22
CA SER A 26 -4.03 -10.15 -18.19
C SER A 26 -5.13 -9.14 -18.49
N GLN A 27 -4.83 -7.85 -18.34
CA GLN A 27 -5.74 -6.74 -18.61
C GLN A 27 -4.99 -5.64 -19.35
N SER A 28 -5.69 -4.88 -20.21
CA SER A 28 -5.09 -3.72 -20.86
C SER A 28 -4.69 -2.67 -19.83
N ALA A 29 -3.55 -2.02 -20.03
CA ALA A 29 -3.01 -1.06 -19.07
C ALA A 29 -3.88 0.20 -18.91
N ASP A 30 -4.78 0.47 -19.84
CA ASP A 30 -5.72 1.60 -19.82
C ASP A 30 -7.14 1.20 -19.35
N ASP A 31 -7.39 -0.08 -19.04
CA ASP A 31 -8.69 -0.61 -18.63
C ASP A 31 -8.83 -0.58 -17.07
N PRO A 32 -9.74 0.23 -16.50
CA PRO A 32 -9.97 0.30 -15.06
C PRO A 32 -10.98 -0.73 -14.53
N SER A 33 -11.51 -1.65 -15.36
CA SER A 33 -12.64 -2.51 -15.00
C SER A 33 -12.40 -3.43 -13.79
N GLY A 34 -11.13 -3.71 -13.46
CA GLY A 34 -10.72 -4.47 -12.27
C GLY A 34 -10.54 -3.64 -11.00
N PHE A 35 -10.93 -2.36 -11.01
CA PHE A 35 -10.71 -1.42 -9.91
C PHE A 35 -12.00 -0.92 -9.28
N VAL A 36 -11.87 -0.44 -8.05
CA VAL A 36 -12.93 0.26 -7.30
C VAL A 36 -12.42 1.57 -6.74
N VAL A 37 -13.35 2.51 -6.51
CA VAL A 37 -13.09 3.73 -5.73
C VAL A 37 -13.16 3.37 -4.25
N LEU A 38 -12.05 3.46 -3.53
CA LEU A 38 -11.96 3.01 -2.13
C LEU A 38 -12.96 3.71 -1.20
N GLY A 39 -13.20 5.00 -1.40
CA GLY A 39 -14.16 5.76 -0.58
C GLY A 39 -15.62 5.32 -0.76
N GLU A 40 -15.99 4.73 -1.91
CA GLU A 40 -17.30 4.12 -2.15
C GLU A 40 -17.34 2.69 -1.59
N PHE A 41 -16.24 1.95 -1.71
CA PHE A 41 -16.13 0.55 -1.30
C PHE A 41 -15.98 0.38 0.22
N ILE A 42 -15.25 1.31 0.87
CA ILE A 42 -14.99 1.35 2.31
C ILE A 42 -15.32 2.77 2.82
N PRO A 43 -16.60 3.09 3.10
CA PRO A 43 -17.01 4.48 3.44
C PRO A 43 -16.34 5.06 4.70
N ASP A 44 -15.82 4.20 5.59
CA ASP A 44 -15.19 4.62 6.84
C ASP A 44 -13.73 5.09 6.68
N ILE A 45 -13.11 4.95 5.52
CA ILE A 45 -11.73 5.43 5.31
C ILE A 45 -11.70 6.95 5.17
N ILE A 46 -10.55 7.51 5.56
CA ILE A 46 -10.22 8.93 5.30
C ILE A 46 -9.28 8.95 4.11
N GLN A 47 -9.53 9.82 3.14
CA GLN A 47 -8.68 10.01 1.98
C GLN A 47 -7.97 11.35 2.05
N GLU A 48 -6.65 11.33 2.19
CA GLU A 48 -5.78 12.51 2.13
C GLU A 48 -4.76 12.31 1.00
N ILE A 49 -5.28 12.29 -0.24
CA ILE A 49 -4.49 11.93 -1.43
C ILE A 49 -3.43 12.99 -1.70
N ARG A 50 -2.20 12.70 -1.26
CA ARG A 50 -1.07 13.65 -1.25
C ARG A 50 -0.67 14.09 -2.65
N TYR A 51 -0.73 13.21 -3.62
CA TYR A 51 -0.32 13.48 -4.99
C TYR A 51 -1.35 14.27 -5.82
N TYR A 52 -2.57 14.40 -5.31
CA TYR A 52 -3.55 15.36 -5.85
C TYR A 52 -3.28 16.80 -5.38
N THR A 53 -2.49 16.99 -4.33
CA THR A 53 -2.18 18.30 -3.74
C THR A 53 -0.73 18.68 -3.99
N THR A 54 -0.32 19.87 -3.54
CA THR A 54 1.07 20.33 -3.57
C THR A 54 1.90 19.89 -2.36
N TYR A 55 1.27 19.29 -1.34
CA TYR A 55 1.97 18.84 -0.14
C TYR A 55 2.47 17.41 -0.29
N ASN A 56 3.44 17.24 -1.16
CA ASN A 56 4.19 16.01 -1.43
C ASN A 56 5.67 16.35 -1.68
N PHE A 57 6.52 15.37 -1.89
CA PHE A 57 7.96 15.60 -2.04
C PHE A 57 8.37 16.35 -3.33
N VAL A 58 7.49 16.40 -4.33
CA VAL A 58 7.67 17.17 -5.58
C VAL A 58 7.32 18.64 -5.37
N GLY A 59 6.25 18.94 -4.61
CA GLY A 59 5.77 20.29 -4.34
C GLY A 59 4.76 20.81 -5.36
N GLU A 60 4.18 19.91 -6.15
CA GLU A 60 3.10 20.21 -7.09
C GLU A 60 2.17 19.00 -7.25
N LYS A 61 1.00 19.20 -7.89
CA LYS A 61 0.09 18.11 -8.21
C LYS A 61 0.75 17.15 -9.21
N ILE A 62 0.64 15.86 -8.94
CA ILE A 62 1.27 14.83 -9.76
C ILE A 62 0.39 14.48 -10.96
N ASP A 63 1.03 14.26 -12.11
CA ASP A 63 0.35 13.90 -13.36
C ASP A 63 -0.50 12.64 -13.17
N GLY A 64 -1.69 12.66 -13.75
CA GLY A 64 -2.63 11.55 -13.67
C GLY A 64 -3.52 11.53 -12.43
N TYR A 65 -3.34 12.40 -11.45
CA TYR A 65 -4.26 12.56 -10.33
C TYR A 65 -5.32 13.62 -10.66
N GLU A 66 -6.43 13.20 -11.29
CA GLU A 66 -7.50 14.11 -11.69
C GLU A 66 -8.48 14.40 -10.55
N MET A 67 -8.65 13.47 -9.61
CA MET A 67 -9.53 13.58 -8.45
C MET A 67 -8.82 13.17 -7.15
N PRO A 68 -9.21 13.74 -5.98
CA PRO A 68 -8.65 13.36 -4.69
C PRO A 68 -9.28 12.05 -4.15
N CYS A 69 -9.21 10.98 -4.95
CA CYS A 69 -9.75 9.68 -4.60
C CYS A 69 -8.66 8.60 -4.71
N ALA A 70 -8.82 7.54 -3.93
CA ALA A 70 -7.98 6.36 -4.00
C ALA A 70 -8.69 5.28 -4.83
N LEU A 71 -7.97 4.70 -5.80
CA LEU A 71 -8.39 3.54 -6.56
C LEU A 71 -7.57 2.33 -6.15
N MET A 72 -8.17 1.14 -6.18
CA MET A 72 -7.49 -0.11 -5.88
C MET A 72 -8.12 -1.26 -6.65
N THR A 73 -7.36 -2.34 -6.90
CA THR A 73 -7.95 -3.58 -7.45
C THR A 73 -9.02 -4.11 -6.49
N ILE A 74 -10.04 -4.76 -7.04
CA ILE A 74 -11.18 -5.28 -6.25
C ILE A 74 -10.67 -6.20 -5.13
N GLU A 75 -9.75 -7.12 -5.42
CA GLU A 75 -9.20 -8.09 -4.47
C GLU A 75 -8.42 -7.39 -3.33
N ALA A 76 -7.65 -6.36 -3.67
CA ALA A 76 -6.91 -5.61 -2.66
C ALA A 76 -7.84 -4.74 -1.82
N ALA A 77 -8.91 -4.19 -2.40
CA ALA A 77 -9.94 -3.44 -1.67
C ALA A 77 -10.73 -4.35 -0.70
N GLU A 78 -11.06 -5.58 -1.10
CA GLU A 78 -11.69 -6.58 -0.22
C GLU A 78 -10.80 -6.94 0.97
N ALA A 79 -9.49 -7.12 0.74
CA ALA A 79 -8.53 -7.35 1.81
C ALA A 79 -8.41 -6.12 2.73
N LEU A 80 -8.33 -4.91 2.16
CA LEU A 80 -8.23 -3.66 2.91
C LEU A 80 -9.51 -3.37 3.72
N LYS A 81 -10.69 -3.78 3.23
CA LYS A 81 -11.93 -3.68 3.99
C LYS A 81 -11.84 -4.49 5.30
N LYS A 82 -11.30 -5.70 5.26
CA LYS A 82 -11.10 -6.52 6.47
C LYS A 82 -10.11 -5.85 7.44
N VAL A 83 -9.07 -5.18 6.93
CA VAL A 83 -8.17 -4.35 7.75
C VAL A 83 -8.95 -3.22 8.41
N SER A 84 -9.77 -2.49 7.65
CA SER A 84 -10.61 -1.40 8.17
C SER A 84 -11.55 -1.89 9.26
N ASP A 85 -12.26 -3.00 9.04
CA ASP A 85 -13.17 -3.60 10.03
C ASP A 85 -12.46 -3.96 11.34
N ASP A 86 -11.20 -4.42 11.28
CA ASP A 86 -10.43 -4.78 12.48
C ASP A 86 -9.90 -3.53 13.22
N VAL A 87 -9.35 -2.53 12.52
CA VAL A 87 -8.84 -1.32 13.19
C VAL A 87 -9.98 -0.47 13.76
N MET A 88 -11.17 -0.49 13.16
CA MET A 88 -12.37 0.16 13.69
C MET A 88 -12.74 -0.39 15.09
N LYS A 89 -12.66 -1.70 15.31
CA LYS A 89 -12.86 -2.33 16.63
C LYS A 89 -11.82 -1.89 17.66
N MET A 90 -10.64 -1.44 17.21
CA MET A 90 -9.58 -0.92 18.07
C MET A 90 -9.70 0.59 18.34
N GLY A 91 -10.68 1.28 17.73
CA GLY A 91 -10.89 2.73 17.87
C GLY A 91 -10.15 3.57 16.82
N TYR A 92 -9.72 2.97 15.71
CA TYR A 92 -9.02 3.65 14.62
C TYR A 92 -9.80 3.60 13.32
N ARG A 93 -9.54 4.56 12.43
CA ARG A 93 -9.91 4.51 11.01
C ARG A 93 -8.63 4.45 10.17
N LEU A 94 -8.71 3.89 8.98
CA LEU A 94 -7.64 4.00 8.01
C LEU A 94 -7.64 5.39 7.36
N LYS A 95 -6.46 5.98 7.20
CA LYS A 95 -6.26 7.18 6.39
C LYS A 95 -5.30 6.86 5.25
N ILE A 96 -5.75 7.06 4.02
CA ILE A 96 -5.05 6.73 2.79
C ILE A 96 -4.32 7.96 2.27
N PHE A 97 -3.03 7.85 1.99
CA PHE A 97 -2.19 8.87 1.36
C PHE A 97 -2.05 8.65 -0.14
N ASP A 98 -1.91 7.39 -0.57
CA ASP A 98 -1.85 6.95 -1.96
C ASP A 98 -2.31 5.50 -2.07
N ALA A 99 -2.79 5.11 -3.28
CA ALA A 99 -3.12 3.74 -3.60
C ALA A 99 -2.68 3.43 -5.04
N TYR A 100 -3.58 3.20 -5.99
CA TYR A 100 -3.19 3.13 -7.39
C TYR A 100 -2.56 4.46 -7.83
N ARG A 101 -1.36 4.37 -8.41
CA ARG A 101 -0.60 5.48 -9.02
C ARG A 101 -0.40 5.17 -10.49
N PRO A 102 -0.95 5.97 -11.42
CA PRO A 102 -0.76 5.73 -12.84
C PRO A 102 0.71 5.87 -13.23
N GLN A 103 1.14 5.16 -14.28
CA GLN A 103 2.54 5.23 -14.75
C GLN A 103 2.97 6.67 -15.04
N MET A 104 2.07 7.54 -15.56
CA MET A 104 2.39 8.96 -15.78
C MET A 104 2.79 9.72 -14.52
N GLY A 105 2.26 9.31 -13.34
CA GLY A 105 2.68 9.86 -12.05
C GLY A 105 4.11 9.41 -11.68
N VAL A 106 4.45 8.16 -11.95
CA VAL A 106 5.81 7.65 -11.78
C VAL A 106 6.79 8.38 -12.70
N ASP A 107 6.39 8.60 -13.95
CA ASP A 107 7.19 9.35 -14.93
C ASP A 107 7.40 10.81 -14.50
N HIS A 108 6.40 11.42 -13.85
CA HIS A 108 6.54 12.76 -13.25
C HIS A 108 7.59 12.76 -12.15
N PHE A 109 7.59 11.76 -11.26
CA PHE A 109 8.63 11.63 -10.22
C PHE A 109 10.03 11.50 -10.83
N MET A 110 10.19 10.75 -11.90
CA MET A 110 11.48 10.61 -12.60
C MET A 110 11.94 11.94 -13.20
N ARG A 111 11.04 12.69 -13.86
CA ARG A 111 11.37 14.03 -14.40
C ARG A 111 11.76 15.01 -13.29
N TRP A 112 11.01 15.02 -12.18
CA TRP A 112 11.33 15.83 -11.02
C TRP A 112 12.69 15.45 -10.41
N ALA A 113 12.97 14.16 -10.24
CA ALA A 113 14.22 13.68 -9.67
C ALA A 113 15.44 14.03 -10.54
N ALA A 114 15.29 14.02 -11.87
CA ALA A 114 16.32 14.43 -12.82
C ALA A 114 16.63 15.95 -12.78
N ASN A 115 15.67 16.77 -12.32
CA ASN A 115 15.90 18.22 -12.13
C ASN A 115 16.58 18.47 -10.78
N VAL A 116 17.90 18.44 -10.75
CA VAL A 116 18.70 18.60 -9.52
C VAL A 116 18.53 19.96 -8.83
N ASN A 117 18.04 20.98 -9.54
CA ASN A 117 17.82 22.33 -9.01
C ASN A 117 16.48 22.46 -8.27
N ASP A 118 15.53 21.56 -8.50
CA ASP A 118 14.25 21.60 -7.81
C ASP A 118 14.34 20.97 -6.42
N THR A 119 14.57 21.80 -5.43
CA THR A 119 14.75 21.41 -4.02
C THR A 119 13.70 22.03 -3.10
N ARG A 120 12.58 22.55 -3.66
CA ARG A 120 11.54 23.30 -2.92
C ARG A 120 11.00 22.55 -1.71
N MET A 121 10.87 21.23 -1.79
CA MET A 121 10.33 20.39 -0.71
C MET A 121 11.41 19.66 0.09
N LYS A 122 12.69 19.89 -0.19
CA LYS A 122 13.82 19.19 0.46
C LYS A 122 13.74 19.24 1.99
N LYS A 123 13.45 20.41 2.55
CA LYS A 123 13.38 20.62 4.01
C LYS A 123 12.40 19.66 4.70
N TYR A 124 11.32 19.32 4.03
CA TYR A 124 10.22 18.54 4.61
C TYR A 124 10.37 17.04 4.37
N PHE A 125 10.79 16.64 3.17
CA PHE A 125 10.75 15.23 2.75
C PHE A 125 12.12 14.57 2.63
N TYR A 126 13.18 15.29 2.24
CA TYR A 126 14.51 14.70 2.03
C TYR A 126 15.67 15.61 2.53
N PRO A 127 15.61 16.10 3.79
CA PRO A 127 16.56 17.11 4.28
C PRO A 127 18.02 16.64 4.26
N LYS A 128 18.23 15.32 4.35
CA LYS A 128 19.56 14.69 4.42
C LYS A 128 20.02 14.06 3.12
N ILE A 129 19.14 13.97 2.11
CA ILE A 129 19.46 13.35 0.82
C ILE A 129 19.79 14.44 -0.19
N ALA A 130 20.91 14.31 -0.89
CA ALA A 130 21.22 15.16 -2.02
C ALA A 130 20.29 14.82 -3.20
N LYS A 131 19.88 15.82 -3.98
CA LYS A 131 18.85 15.63 -5.01
C LYS A 131 19.30 14.64 -6.10
N ASP A 132 20.58 14.65 -6.47
CA ASP A 132 21.21 13.73 -7.41
C ASP A 132 21.34 12.29 -6.89
N ARG A 133 21.09 12.07 -5.58
CA ARG A 133 21.13 10.75 -4.95
C ARG A 133 19.75 10.06 -4.91
N ILE A 134 18.66 10.75 -5.19
CA ILE A 134 17.29 10.24 -5.06
C ILE A 134 17.08 9.00 -5.95
N ILE A 135 17.46 9.04 -7.22
CA ILE A 135 17.37 7.89 -8.14
C ILE A 135 18.39 6.80 -7.80
N PRO A 136 19.70 7.11 -7.65
CA PRO A 136 20.70 6.09 -7.31
C PRO A 136 20.44 5.34 -6.01
N GLU A 137 19.83 6.00 -5.01
CA GLU A 137 19.49 5.38 -3.73
C GLU A 137 18.11 4.70 -3.72
N GLY A 138 17.40 4.70 -4.87
CA GLY A 138 16.16 3.95 -5.04
C GLY A 138 14.89 4.58 -4.44
N TYR A 139 14.94 5.87 -4.03
CA TYR A 139 13.75 6.56 -3.53
C TYR A 139 12.69 6.78 -4.60
N VAL A 140 13.09 6.86 -5.86
CA VAL A 140 12.21 6.93 -7.03
C VAL A 140 12.73 5.96 -8.09
N ALA A 141 11.83 5.21 -8.71
CA ALA A 141 12.13 4.20 -9.71
C ALA A 141 11.21 4.33 -10.93
N VAL A 142 11.64 3.80 -12.07
CA VAL A 142 10.90 3.84 -13.36
C VAL A 142 9.62 3.00 -13.35
N LYS A 143 9.47 2.09 -12.38
CA LYS A 143 8.29 1.25 -12.16
C LYS A 143 7.93 1.24 -10.69
N SER A 144 6.63 1.23 -10.38
CA SER A 144 6.11 1.23 -9.01
C SER A 144 5.10 0.12 -8.78
N GLY A 145 5.14 -0.50 -7.60
CA GLY A 145 4.09 -1.41 -7.15
C GLY A 145 2.70 -0.79 -7.18
N HIS A 146 2.60 0.51 -6.89
CA HIS A 146 1.35 1.26 -6.94
C HIS A 146 0.69 1.24 -8.34
N SER A 147 1.47 1.23 -9.42
CA SER A 147 0.93 1.18 -10.79
C SER A 147 0.27 -0.16 -11.12
N ARG A 148 0.46 -1.20 -10.29
CA ARG A 148 -0.25 -2.49 -10.43
C ARG A 148 -1.60 -2.53 -9.70
N GLY A 149 -1.92 -1.46 -8.92
CA GLY A 149 -3.23 -1.26 -8.30
C GLY A 149 -3.47 -2.03 -7.01
N SER A 150 -2.51 -2.79 -6.49
CA SER A 150 -2.65 -3.59 -5.26
C SER A 150 -1.74 -3.14 -4.12
N THR A 151 -1.18 -1.94 -4.23
CA THR A 151 -0.33 -1.29 -3.23
C THR A 151 -1.04 -0.08 -2.63
N VAL A 152 -0.85 0.15 -1.34
CA VAL A 152 -1.45 1.28 -0.60
C VAL A 152 -0.48 1.86 0.41
N ASP A 153 -0.46 3.19 0.49
CA ASP A 153 0.24 3.98 1.51
C ASP A 153 -0.79 4.57 2.48
N LEU A 154 -0.68 4.24 3.76
CA LEU A 154 -1.71 4.59 4.74
C LEU A 154 -1.17 4.74 6.16
N THR A 155 -2.02 5.33 7.00
CA THR A 155 -1.82 5.43 8.44
C THR A 155 -3.10 5.12 9.21
N LEU A 156 -3.02 5.18 10.54
CA LEU A 156 -4.16 5.10 11.45
C LEU A 156 -4.59 6.51 11.88
N PHE A 157 -5.90 6.72 11.95
CA PHE A 157 -6.52 7.91 12.52
C PHE A 157 -7.25 7.51 13.80
N ASP A 158 -6.94 8.15 14.91
CA ASP A 158 -7.52 7.86 16.22
C ASP A 158 -8.88 8.57 16.35
N MET A 159 -9.95 7.79 16.45
CA MET A 159 -11.33 8.29 16.55
C MET A 159 -11.61 9.03 17.85
N LYS A 160 -10.88 8.72 18.92
CA LYS A 160 -11.05 9.37 20.23
C LYS A 160 -10.45 10.78 20.25
N THR A 161 -9.28 10.93 19.63
CA THR A 161 -8.56 12.22 19.63
C THR A 161 -8.86 13.08 18.41
N GLY A 162 -9.42 12.48 17.34
CA GLY A 162 -9.65 13.15 16.07
C GLY A 162 -8.36 13.52 15.33
N LYS A 163 -7.28 12.78 15.55
CA LYS A 163 -5.94 13.05 14.97
C LYS A 163 -5.30 11.80 14.39
N ASP A 164 -4.33 12.01 13.52
CA ASP A 164 -3.47 10.93 13.05
C ASP A 164 -2.69 10.34 14.22
N VAL A 165 -2.55 9.02 14.20
CA VAL A 165 -1.72 8.29 15.15
C VAL A 165 -0.24 8.65 14.91
N ASP A 166 0.47 9.04 15.96
CA ASP A 166 1.88 9.40 15.85
C ASP A 166 2.75 8.17 15.53
N MET A 167 3.22 8.10 14.29
CA MET A 167 4.10 7.05 13.77
C MET A 167 5.60 7.42 13.91
N GLY A 168 5.93 8.59 14.47
CA GLY A 168 7.31 9.05 14.63
C GLY A 168 7.98 9.55 13.35
N GLY A 169 7.25 9.69 12.26
CA GLY A 169 7.71 10.21 10.98
C GLY A 169 6.54 10.46 10.03
N THR A 170 6.72 11.40 9.09
CA THR A 170 5.70 11.69 8.08
C THR A 170 5.78 10.70 6.92
N PHE A 171 4.67 10.55 6.20
CA PHE A 171 4.61 9.91 4.90
C PHE A 171 5.61 10.54 3.91
N ASP A 172 6.20 9.75 3.04
CA ASP A 172 7.19 10.17 2.02
C ASP A 172 8.47 10.82 2.56
N TYR A 173 8.82 10.59 3.82
CA TYR A 173 10.12 11.06 4.30
C TYR A 173 11.23 10.13 3.80
N PHE A 174 12.17 10.61 2.98
CA PHE A 174 13.30 9.85 2.47
C PHE A 174 14.39 9.70 3.53
N GLY A 175 14.67 8.47 3.93
CA GLY A 175 15.70 8.11 4.89
C GLY A 175 15.25 7.11 5.95
N GLU A 176 16.22 6.63 6.74
CA GLU A 176 16.07 5.57 7.74
C GLU A 176 14.91 5.76 8.73
N LYS A 177 14.50 7.01 8.99
CA LYS A 177 13.37 7.32 9.87
C LYS A 177 12.05 6.69 9.39
N SER A 178 11.94 6.41 8.12
CA SER A 178 10.77 5.78 7.48
C SER A 178 10.76 4.25 7.64
N HIS A 179 11.90 3.63 7.94
CA HIS A 179 11.96 2.18 8.15
C HIS A 179 11.10 1.76 9.35
N PRO A 180 10.27 0.72 9.23
CA PRO A 180 9.37 0.27 10.30
C PRO A 180 10.08 0.00 11.63
N ASP A 181 11.34 -0.46 11.57
CA ASP A 181 12.15 -0.85 12.72
C ASP A 181 13.15 0.23 13.19
N TYR A 182 13.04 1.47 12.69
CA TYR A 182 13.93 2.57 13.06
C TYR A 182 14.01 2.74 14.58
N LYS A 183 15.24 2.75 15.12
CA LYS A 183 15.48 2.67 16.59
C LYS A 183 15.35 3.98 17.33
N LYS A 184 15.39 5.14 16.63
CA LYS A 184 15.37 6.47 17.25
C LYS A 184 13.97 7.08 17.28
N ILE A 185 12.93 6.25 17.49
CA ILE A 185 11.55 6.64 17.79
C ILE A 185 11.15 6.16 19.17
N THR A 186 10.09 6.74 19.74
CA THR A 186 9.58 6.32 21.05
C THR A 186 8.97 4.91 20.99
N LYS A 187 8.89 4.25 22.17
CA LYS A 187 8.21 2.95 22.28
C LYS A 187 6.75 3.01 21.81
N THR A 188 6.07 4.12 22.05
CA THR A 188 4.68 4.35 21.61
C THR A 188 4.60 4.44 20.09
N GLN A 189 5.47 5.21 19.44
CA GLN A 189 5.52 5.33 17.98
C GLN A 189 5.82 3.98 17.31
N TYR A 190 6.77 3.22 17.85
CA TYR A 190 7.06 1.87 17.39
C TYR A 190 5.84 0.94 17.54
N LYS A 191 5.17 0.96 18.71
CA LYS A 191 3.93 0.19 18.93
C LYS A 191 2.85 0.55 17.91
N ASN A 192 2.69 1.83 17.61
CA ASN A 192 1.70 2.31 16.63
C ASN A 192 1.99 1.76 15.23
N ARG A 193 3.25 1.81 14.77
CA ARG A 193 3.66 1.16 13.51
C ARG A 193 3.36 -0.33 13.49
N MET A 194 3.60 -1.04 14.60
CA MET A 194 3.35 -2.47 14.70
C MET A 194 1.86 -2.82 14.71
N ILE A 195 0.98 -1.98 15.27
CA ILE A 195 -0.47 -2.15 15.17
C ILE A 195 -0.88 -2.17 13.69
N LEU A 196 -0.53 -1.13 12.93
CA LEU A 196 -0.84 -1.06 11.50
C LEU A 196 -0.24 -2.25 10.74
N ARG A 197 1.06 -2.50 10.91
CA ARG A 197 1.78 -3.58 10.22
C ARG A 197 1.16 -4.95 10.46
N ASN A 198 0.83 -5.26 11.71
CA ASN A 198 0.33 -6.59 12.06
C ASN A 198 -1.08 -6.84 11.51
N VAL A 199 -1.96 -5.83 11.51
CA VAL A 199 -3.30 -5.96 10.93
C VAL A 199 -3.22 -6.08 9.40
N MET A 200 -2.35 -5.31 8.73
CA MET A 200 -2.12 -5.43 7.29
C MET A 200 -1.61 -6.83 6.91
N ILE A 201 -0.61 -7.35 7.64
CA ILE A 201 -0.08 -8.71 7.40
C ILE A 201 -1.15 -9.77 7.62
N LYS A 202 -1.97 -9.65 8.66
CA LYS A 202 -3.07 -10.57 8.97
C LYS A 202 -4.04 -10.72 7.79
N HIS A 203 -4.26 -9.66 7.03
CA HIS A 203 -5.17 -9.64 5.89
C HIS A 203 -4.47 -9.74 4.52
N GLY A 204 -3.27 -10.33 4.49
CA GLY A 204 -2.61 -10.72 3.26
C GLY A 204 -1.72 -9.66 2.62
N PHE A 205 -1.50 -8.53 3.26
CA PHE A 205 -0.56 -7.54 2.76
C PHE A 205 0.90 -7.83 3.19
N LYS A 206 1.82 -7.47 2.34
CA LYS A 206 3.27 -7.54 2.55
C LYS A 206 3.80 -6.12 2.78
N PRO A 207 4.48 -5.84 3.92
CA PRO A 207 5.07 -4.54 4.19
C PRO A 207 6.36 -4.34 3.38
N LEU A 208 6.70 -3.09 3.08
CA LEU A 208 8.02 -2.69 2.59
C LEU A 208 8.98 -2.48 3.78
N ALA A 209 10.25 -2.83 3.60
CA ALA A 209 11.25 -2.72 4.68
C ALA A 209 11.71 -1.27 4.91
N GLU A 210 11.61 -0.43 3.91
CA GLU A 210 12.07 0.96 3.91
C GLU A 210 11.00 1.97 4.32
N GLU A 211 9.68 1.56 4.32
CA GLU A 211 8.55 2.47 4.50
C GLU A 211 7.48 1.90 5.41
N TRP A 212 7.24 2.51 6.58
CA TRP A 212 6.29 2.02 7.57
C TRP A 212 4.83 2.09 7.10
N TRP A 213 4.53 2.92 6.12
CA TRP A 213 3.18 3.17 5.58
C TRP A 213 2.83 2.28 4.38
N HIS A 214 3.80 1.66 3.72
CA HIS A 214 3.67 1.00 2.42
C HIS A 214 3.38 -0.50 2.52
N PHE A 215 2.30 -0.92 1.85
CA PHE A 215 1.86 -2.31 1.86
C PHE A 215 1.34 -2.73 0.48
N THR A 216 1.76 -3.91 0.02
CA THR A 216 1.31 -4.53 -1.22
C THR A 216 0.58 -5.83 -0.92
N LEU A 217 -0.56 -6.10 -1.56
CA LEU A 217 -1.23 -7.39 -1.47
C LEU A 217 -0.29 -8.50 -1.96
N LYS A 218 -0.21 -9.64 -1.24
CA LYS A 218 0.70 -10.74 -1.61
C LYS A 218 0.32 -11.36 -2.93
N ASP A 219 -0.97 -11.62 -3.11
CA ASP A 219 -1.54 -12.28 -4.27
C ASP A 219 -2.18 -11.23 -5.18
N GLU A 220 -1.32 -10.40 -5.81
CA GLU A 220 -1.76 -9.35 -6.73
C GLU A 220 -2.46 -9.97 -7.95
N PRO A 221 -3.66 -9.50 -8.34
CA PRO A 221 -4.35 -10.02 -9.53
C PRO A 221 -3.62 -9.66 -10.83
N TYR A 222 -2.84 -8.57 -10.84
CA TYR A 222 -2.13 -8.03 -12.00
C TYR A 222 -0.64 -7.79 -11.70
N PRO A 223 0.17 -8.81 -11.39
CA PRO A 223 1.55 -8.61 -10.90
C PRO A 223 2.49 -8.03 -11.96
N ASP A 224 2.14 -8.15 -13.25
CA ASP A 224 2.97 -7.73 -14.39
C ASP A 224 2.38 -6.55 -15.18
N THR A 225 1.16 -6.08 -14.83
CA THR A 225 0.47 -4.98 -15.52
C THR A 225 0.69 -3.66 -14.77
N TYR A 226 1.33 -2.69 -15.41
CA TYR A 226 1.50 -1.33 -14.92
C TYR A 226 0.47 -0.44 -15.61
N PHE A 227 -0.57 -0.08 -14.87
CA PHE A 227 -1.71 0.65 -15.41
C PHE A 227 -1.39 2.12 -15.68
N THR A 228 -2.10 2.70 -16.66
CA THR A 228 -1.85 4.05 -17.19
C THR A 228 -3.06 4.99 -17.10
N PHE A 229 -4.27 4.48 -16.82
CA PHE A 229 -5.45 5.32 -16.71
C PHE A 229 -5.35 6.30 -15.53
N PRO A 230 -5.92 7.52 -15.64
CA PRO A 230 -5.83 8.52 -14.57
C PRO A 230 -6.66 8.14 -13.34
N VAL A 231 -6.24 8.68 -12.17
CA VAL A 231 -7.01 8.59 -10.92
C VAL A 231 -8.19 9.55 -10.99
N LYS A 232 -9.39 9.01 -11.18
CA LYS A 232 -10.67 9.71 -11.22
C LYS A 232 -11.79 8.78 -10.75
N LEU A 233 -13.00 9.30 -10.56
CA LEU A 233 -14.16 8.45 -10.32
C LEU A 233 -14.38 7.53 -11.52
N LEU A 234 -14.57 6.24 -11.24
CA LEU A 234 -14.85 5.24 -12.26
C LEU A 234 -16.32 5.35 -12.67
N GLN A 235 -16.59 5.38 -13.97
CA GLN A 235 -17.97 5.28 -14.46
C GLN A 235 -18.49 3.87 -14.20
N LYS A 236 -19.69 3.80 -13.62
CA LYS A 236 -20.41 2.53 -13.37
C LYS A 236 -21.05 2.05 -14.64
#